data_a0c4a3b2e5cff6bbe98497ae7cb8c12f
#
_entry.id   a0c4a3b2e5cff6bbe98497ae7cb8c12f
#
_cell.length_a   1.000
_cell.length_b   1.000
_cell.length_c   1.000
_cell.angle_alpha   90.00
_cell.angle_beta   90.00
_cell.angle_gamma   90.00
#
_symmetry.space_group_name_H-M   'P 1'
#
loop_
_entity.id
_entity.type
_entity.pdbx_description
1 polymer ?
#
loop_
_entity_poly.entity_id
_entity_poly.type
_entity_poly.pdbx_seq_one_letter_code
_entity_poly.pdbx_strand_id
1 'polypeptide(L)'
;MHRRNEHQPISAPPRAGYLYVAVMITATLVGLVGLSAVSVARLNLRTTTRTVDSSSADFLAQSAVEHALAVLKNDPAWRTTYLHNTEYPSTPISLNGGTITWKLVDPDTSLLDDDSDTVRIYGIGRQGSATSVQSVLLYPTENPLSCTEAAFHCAGSVNLDLLINWTTDDEISSNGSLSASALGASITGNAYAAGSITGSISGTKTSGATTRRMPGSSVLDYYKARGTWVDINTLPLSIGKRVIQKAIISPATTPWGATNSAGIYVIDCGGQNLEIKNSRILGTLVLLNPGTGCLTSSAVHWDTVVPNLPALLVDGDFQLGHTQPSLNEANLSTNFNPAGTPYESNSDSDTTDEYASEINGLVYTSGKLTVLALLSRTKVNGSVVCNSSSCNSAATFNHNSVFTNFPPPGFASGSLMESIPGSWRRDVLP
;
A
#
# COMPACT_ATOMS: atom_id res chain seq x y z
N MET A 1 14.30 -27.27 121.36
CA MET A 1 13.65 -26.11 120.75
C MET A 1 13.64 -26.28 119.28
N HIS A 2 12.50 -26.74 118.74
CA HIS A 2 12.28 -26.99 117.28
C HIS A 2 11.48 -25.85 116.69
N ARG A 3 12.03 -25.11 115.76
CA ARG A 3 11.25 -24.21 114.95
C ARG A 3 10.86 -24.96 113.60
N ARG A 4 9.58 -25.07 113.39
CA ARG A 4 8.97 -25.47 112.14
C ARG A 4 9.00 -24.30 111.14
N ASN A 5 9.60 -24.51 110.07
CA ASN A 5 9.43 -23.59 108.87
C ASN A 5 8.17 -23.97 108.16
N GLU A 6 7.14 -23.17 108.12
CA GLU A 6 5.99 -23.28 107.20
C GLU A 6 6.37 -22.80 105.79
N HIS A 7 6.32 -23.73 104.89
CA HIS A 7 6.37 -23.35 103.43
C HIS A 7 4.97 -22.85 103.05
N GLN A 8 4.86 -21.60 102.68
CA GLN A 8 3.68 -21.08 101.96
C GLN A 8 3.67 -21.62 100.51
N PRO A 9 2.51 -22.08 99.97
CA PRO A 9 2.40 -22.47 98.58
C PRO A 9 2.34 -21.21 97.67
N ILE A 10 3.27 -21.10 96.74
CA ILE A 10 3.25 -20.10 95.70
C ILE A 10 2.03 -20.42 94.77
N SER A 11 1.02 -19.54 94.84
CA SER A 11 -0.13 -19.61 93.98
C SER A 11 0.33 -19.29 92.50
N ALA A 12 0.24 -20.25 91.64
CA ALA A 12 0.52 -20.02 90.17
C ALA A 12 -0.51 -19.04 89.60
N PRO A 13 -0.09 -18.06 88.83
CA PRO A 13 -1.02 -17.10 88.23
C PRO A 13 -1.95 -17.81 87.23
N PRO A 14 -3.15 -17.27 86.99
CA PRO A 14 -4.15 -17.91 86.13
C PRO A 14 -3.70 -17.89 84.66
N ARG A 15 -3.23 -19.06 84.18
CA ARG A 15 -2.79 -19.25 82.78
C ARG A 15 -3.95 -19.31 81.80
N ALA A 16 -5.21 -19.31 82.21
CA ALA A 16 -6.40 -19.49 81.39
C ALA A 16 -6.67 -18.31 80.40
N GLY A 17 -6.34 -17.06 80.81
CA GLY A 17 -6.58 -15.88 79.95
C GLY A 17 -5.67 -15.80 78.72
N TYR A 18 -4.41 -16.26 78.84
CA TYR A 18 -3.43 -16.18 77.76
C TYR A 18 -3.73 -17.15 76.64
N LEU A 19 -4.25 -18.34 76.97
CA LEU A 19 -4.64 -19.36 75.99
C LEU A 19 -5.82 -18.88 75.14
N TYR A 20 -6.79 -18.20 75.75
CA TYR A 20 -7.94 -17.67 75.01
C TYR A 20 -7.56 -16.56 74.00
N VAL A 21 -6.69 -15.65 74.41
CA VAL A 21 -6.17 -14.59 73.54
C VAL A 21 -5.36 -15.20 72.38
N ALA A 22 -4.50 -16.18 72.65
CA ALA A 22 -3.75 -16.88 71.59
C ALA A 22 -4.66 -17.60 70.60
N VAL A 23 -5.70 -18.28 71.07
CA VAL A 23 -6.69 -18.94 70.19
C VAL A 23 -7.47 -17.90 69.37
N MET A 24 -7.87 -16.77 69.95
CA MET A 24 -8.55 -15.71 69.18
C MET A 24 -7.64 -15.09 68.13
N ILE A 25 -6.37 -14.83 68.44
CA ILE A 25 -5.41 -14.30 67.44
C ILE A 25 -5.16 -15.28 66.34
N THR A 26 -4.97 -16.57 66.64
CA THR A 26 -4.78 -17.62 65.61
C THR A 26 -6.03 -17.80 64.76
N ALA A 27 -7.23 -17.80 65.35
CA ALA A 27 -8.49 -17.91 64.60
C ALA A 27 -8.70 -16.70 63.67
N THR A 28 -8.35 -15.49 64.15
CA THR A 28 -8.42 -14.26 63.30
C THR A 28 -7.42 -14.29 62.14
N LEU A 29 -6.18 -14.75 62.40
CA LEU A 29 -5.15 -14.92 61.38
C LEU A 29 -5.56 -15.97 60.35
N VAL A 30 -6.07 -17.11 60.76
CA VAL A 30 -6.57 -18.15 59.84
C VAL A 30 -7.75 -17.62 59.03
N GLY A 31 -8.66 -16.88 59.64
CA GLY A 31 -9.76 -16.21 58.94
C GLY A 31 -9.30 -15.22 57.90
N LEU A 32 -8.32 -14.36 58.22
CA LEU A 32 -7.72 -13.41 57.29
C LEU A 32 -7.02 -14.11 56.13
N VAL A 33 -6.22 -15.14 56.41
CA VAL A 33 -5.55 -15.92 55.38
C VAL A 33 -6.58 -16.63 54.47
N GLY A 34 -7.63 -17.21 55.02
CA GLY A 34 -8.72 -17.83 54.28
C GLY A 34 -9.46 -16.87 53.35
N LEU A 35 -9.79 -15.64 53.86
CA LEU A 35 -10.42 -14.59 53.05
C LEU A 35 -9.51 -14.09 51.93
N SER A 36 -8.23 -13.94 52.20
CA SER A 36 -7.24 -13.56 51.23
C SER A 36 -7.11 -14.62 50.10
N ALA A 37 -7.05 -15.90 50.47
CA ALA A 37 -6.99 -16.98 49.49
C ALA A 37 -8.23 -17.04 48.59
N VAL A 38 -9.44 -16.87 49.15
CA VAL A 38 -10.69 -16.80 48.38
C VAL A 38 -10.69 -15.58 47.44
N SER A 39 -10.20 -14.43 47.89
CA SER A 39 -10.09 -13.20 47.06
C SER A 39 -9.15 -13.41 45.89
N VAL A 40 -7.96 -14.00 46.13
CA VAL A 40 -6.98 -14.33 45.08
C VAL A 40 -7.57 -15.36 44.10
N ALA A 41 -8.24 -16.40 44.58
CA ALA A 41 -8.89 -17.38 43.71
C ALA A 41 -9.97 -16.74 42.82
N ARG A 42 -10.79 -15.84 43.34
CA ARG A 42 -11.79 -15.10 42.56
C ARG A 42 -11.15 -14.17 41.53
N LEU A 43 -10.05 -13.49 41.85
CA LEU A 43 -9.30 -12.67 40.92
C LEU A 43 -8.70 -13.49 39.78
N ASN A 44 -8.08 -14.63 40.12
CA ASN A 44 -7.52 -15.56 39.13
C ASN A 44 -8.60 -16.11 38.19
N LEU A 45 -9.76 -16.54 38.72
CA LEU A 45 -10.88 -16.99 37.90
C LEU A 45 -11.36 -15.89 36.94
N ARG A 46 -11.53 -14.65 37.43
CA ARG A 46 -11.95 -13.52 36.60
C ARG A 46 -10.92 -13.20 35.52
N THR A 47 -9.63 -13.23 35.86
CA THR A 47 -8.55 -12.98 34.90
C THR A 47 -8.52 -14.08 33.81
N THR A 48 -8.60 -15.35 34.22
CA THR A 48 -8.63 -16.48 33.30
C THR A 48 -9.84 -16.41 32.36
N THR A 49 -11.04 -16.15 32.90
CA THR A 49 -12.25 -16.01 32.06
C THR A 49 -12.09 -14.86 31.06
N ARG A 50 -11.60 -13.69 31.50
CA ARG A 50 -11.37 -12.56 30.59
C ARG A 50 -10.35 -12.86 29.51
N THR A 51 -9.28 -13.60 29.82
CA THR A 51 -8.26 -13.99 28.83
C THR A 51 -8.86 -14.96 27.81
N VAL A 52 -9.64 -15.94 28.25
CA VAL A 52 -10.35 -16.89 27.38
C VAL A 52 -11.36 -16.15 26.51
N ASP A 53 -12.18 -15.28 27.09
CA ASP A 53 -13.16 -14.49 26.36
C ASP A 53 -12.49 -13.61 25.29
N SER A 54 -11.37 -12.95 25.64
CA SER A 54 -10.60 -12.12 24.69
C SER A 54 -10.03 -12.94 23.54
N SER A 55 -9.43 -14.09 23.82
CA SER A 55 -8.91 -14.97 22.76
C SER A 55 -10.03 -15.51 21.87
N SER A 56 -11.15 -15.91 22.48
CA SER A 56 -12.33 -16.36 21.73
C SER A 56 -12.92 -15.26 20.87
N ALA A 57 -13.00 -14.02 21.39
CA ALA A 57 -13.46 -12.87 20.63
C ALA A 57 -12.54 -12.57 19.42
N ASP A 58 -11.22 -12.76 19.56
CA ASP A 58 -10.27 -12.60 18.44
C ASP A 58 -10.55 -13.62 17.32
N PHE A 59 -10.73 -14.91 17.64
CA PHE A 59 -11.10 -15.93 16.65
C PHE A 59 -12.46 -15.68 16.01
N LEU A 60 -13.42 -15.20 16.78
CA LEU A 60 -14.74 -14.82 16.27
C LEU A 60 -14.64 -13.63 15.31
N ALA A 61 -13.81 -12.63 15.61
CA ALA A 61 -13.58 -11.49 14.73
C ALA A 61 -12.95 -11.91 13.39
N GLN A 62 -11.98 -12.84 13.44
CA GLN A 62 -11.42 -13.42 12.21
C GLN A 62 -12.49 -14.19 11.43
N SER A 63 -13.28 -15.03 12.10
CA SER A 63 -14.37 -15.76 11.46
C SER A 63 -15.42 -14.82 10.84
N ALA A 64 -15.66 -13.65 11.44
CA ALA A 64 -16.54 -12.62 10.89
C ALA A 64 -16.01 -12.05 9.58
N VAL A 65 -14.69 -11.77 9.48
CA VAL A 65 -14.06 -11.32 8.23
C VAL A 65 -14.19 -12.40 7.15
N GLU A 66 -13.89 -13.66 7.48
CA GLU A 66 -13.98 -14.77 6.54
C GLU A 66 -15.41 -15.02 6.05
N HIS A 67 -16.39 -14.89 6.95
CA HIS A 67 -17.80 -14.93 6.59
C HIS A 67 -18.16 -13.80 5.63
N ALA A 68 -17.72 -12.55 5.90
CA ALA A 68 -17.95 -11.41 5.03
C ALA A 68 -17.34 -11.63 3.62
N LEU A 69 -16.10 -12.13 3.54
CA LEU A 69 -15.46 -12.46 2.26
C LEU A 69 -16.28 -13.49 1.47
N ALA A 70 -16.80 -14.52 2.14
CA ALA A 70 -17.65 -15.54 1.49
C ALA A 70 -18.97 -14.93 0.98
N VAL A 71 -19.58 -14.01 1.75
CA VAL A 71 -20.81 -13.30 1.35
C VAL A 71 -20.55 -12.43 0.13
N LEU A 72 -19.51 -11.58 0.15
CA LEU A 72 -19.17 -10.70 -0.97
C LEU A 72 -18.86 -11.49 -2.25
N LYS A 73 -18.16 -12.61 -2.12
CA LYS A 73 -17.84 -13.46 -3.27
C LYS A 73 -19.07 -14.07 -3.93
N ASN A 74 -20.14 -14.33 -3.16
CA ASN A 74 -21.37 -14.96 -3.64
C ASN A 74 -22.46 -13.96 -4.04
N ASP A 75 -22.31 -12.69 -3.75
CA ASP A 75 -23.26 -11.63 -4.09
C ASP A 75 -22.63 -10.59 -5.02
N PRO A 76 -22.77 -10.68 -6.34
CA PRO A 76 -22.23 -9.68 -7.28
C PRO A 76 -22.81 -8.27 -7.06
N ALA A 77 -23.98 -8.17 -6.42
CA ALA A 77 -24.64 -6.90 -6.15
C ALA A 77 -24.33 -6.34 -4.75
N TRP A 78 -23.31 -6.86 -4.07
CA TRP A 78 -23.02 -6.51 -2.68
C TRP A 78 -22.86 -5.00 -2.44
N ARG A 79 -22.32 -4.24 -3.41
CA ARG A 79 -22.18 -2.77 -3.30
C ARG A 79 -23.53 -2.06 -3.18
N THR A 80 -24.59 -2.64 -3.74
CA THR A 80 -25.97 -2.12 -3.63
C THR A 80 -26.74 -2.73 -2.45
N THR A 81 -26.34 -3.91 -2.00
CA THR A 81 -27.01 -4.67 -0.94
C THR A 81 -26.62 -4.15 0.45
N TYR A 82 -25.35 -3.78 0.62
CA TYR A 82 -24.80 -3.37 1.93
C TYR A 82 -24.52 -1.87 1.98
N LEU A 83 -24.65 -1.30 3.19
CA LEU A 83 -24.40 0.12 3.43
C LEU A 83 -23.04 0.32 4.11
N HIS A 84 -22.39 1.43 3.76
CA HIS A 84 -21.15 1.86 4.38
C HIS A 84 -21.28 1.91 5.90
N ASN A 85 -20.27 1.40 6.61
CA ASN A 85 -20.12 1.42 8.07
C ASN A 85 -21.31 0.87 8.87
N THR A 86 -22.11 -0.01 8.28
CA THR A 86 -23.28 -0.65 8.94
C THR A 86 -22.94 -2.10 9.30
N GLU A 87 -23.29 -2.54 10.53
CA GLU A 87 -23.06 -3.92 10.96
C GLU A 87 -24.05 -4.90 10.32
N TYR A 88 -23.50 -5.99 9.79
CA TYR A 88 -24.23 -7.11 9.19
C TYR A 88 -23.79 -8.45 9.79
N PRO A 89 -24.68 -9.46 9.80
CA PRO A 89 -26.11 -9.29 9.63
C PRO A 89 -26.74 -8.49 10.79
N SER A 90 -27.90 -7.90 10.58
CA SER A 90 -28.63 -7.14 11.61
C SER A 90 -28.95 -7.97 12.86
N THR A 91 -29.11 -9.29 12.69
CA THR A 91 -29.15 -10.26 13.79
C THR A 91 -27.80 -10.97 13.84
N PRO A 92 -26.98 -10.74 14.88
CA PRO A 92 -25.65 -11.36 14.99
C PRO A 92 -25.70 -12.89 14.88
N ILE A 93 -24.73 -13.46 14.15
CA ILE A 93 -24.62 -14.92 14.01
C ILE A 93 -24.02 -15.46 15.31
N SER A 94 -24.69 -16.43 15.91
CA SER A 94 -24.16 -17.14 17.08
C SER A 94 -23.17 -18.22 16.66
N LEU A 95 -21.97 -18.20 17.25
CA LEU A 95 -20.89 -19.14 16.97
C LEU A 95 -20.12 -19.44 18.26
N ASN A 96 -20.04 -20.72 18.64
CA ASN A 96 -19.26 -21.20 19.80
C ASN A 96 -19.51 -20.43 21.11
N GLY A 97 -20.77 -20.05 21.37
CA GLY A 97 -21.17 -19.31 22.57
C GLY A 97 -20.90 -17.81 22.54
N GLY A 98 -20.35 -17.29 21.46
CA GLY A 98 -20.23 -15.87 21.16
C GLY A 98 -21.04 -15.47 19.94
N THR A 99 -20.80 -14.25 19.45
CA THR A 99 -21.47 -13.71 18.26
C THR A 99 -20.50 -13.06 17.31
N ILE A 100 -20.83 -13.09 16.02
CA ILE A 100 -20.09 -12.43 14.96
C ILE A 100 -20.99 -11.47 14.20
N THR A 101 -20.43 -10.31 13.84
CA THR A 101 -20.96 -9.35 12.86
C THR A 101 -19.80 -8.80 12.06
N TRP A 102 -20.09 -8.17 10.94
CA TRP A 102 -19.09 -7.49 10.11
C TRP A 102 -19.64 -6.21 9.51
N LYS A 103 -18.78 -5.35 9.02
CA LYS A 103 -19.15 -4.14 8.29
C LYS A 103 -18.13 -3.82 7.20
N LEU A 104 -18.58 -3.06 6.22
CA LEU A 104 -17.78 -2.56 5.11
C LEU A 104 -17.54 -1.07 5.31
N VAL A 105 -16.29 -0.65 5.13
CA VAL A 105 -15.91 0.75 5.18
C VAL A 105 -15.18 1.09 3.89
N ASP A 106 -15.74 2.06 3.18
CA ASP A 106 -15.22 2.63 1.96
C ASP A 106 -14.47 3.93 2.29
N PRO A 107 -13.35 4.26 1.60
CA PRO A 107 -12.55 5.45 1.92
C PRO A 107 -13.30 6.78 1.85
N ASP A 108 -14.25 6.91 0.91
CA ASP A 108 -15.03 8.12 0.68
C ASP A 108 -16.47 8.07 1.19
N THR A 109 -16.79 7.00 1.93
CA THR A 109 -18.07 6.78 2.61
C THR A 109 -19.25 6.32 1.73
N SER A 110 -19.01 5.97 0.46
CA SER A 110 -20.03 5.48 -0.46
C SER A 110 -19.58 4.21 -1.18
N LEU A 111 -20.25 3.07 -0.94
CA LEU A 111 -19.96 1.81 -1.64
C LEU A 111 -20.46 1.78 -3.09
N LEU A 112 -21.31 2.76 -3.48
CA LEU A 112 -22.05 2.75 -4.74
C LEU A 112 -21.42 3.59 -5.85
N ASP A 113 -20.58 4.56 -5.52
CA ASP A 113 -20.14 5.60 -6.43
C ASP A 113 -18.96 5.17 -7.31
N ASP A 114 -18.03 4.38 -6.77
CA ASP A 114 -16.88 3.87 -7.52
C ASP A 114 -16.62 2.39 -7.24
N ASP A 115 -16.80 1.53 -8.24
CA ASP A 115 -16.51 0.09 -8.15
C ASP A 115 -15.01 -0.25 -8.35
N SER A 116 -14.15 0.77 -8.50
CA SER A 116 -12.70 0.62 -8.47
C SER A 116 -12.07 0.84 -7.10
N ASP A 117 -12.84 1.30 -6.12
CA ASP A 117 -12.33 1.58 -4.79
C ASP A 117 -12.02 0.33 -3.97
N THR A 118 -10.99 0.46 -3.15
CA THR A 118 -10.68 -0.52 -2.11
C THR A 118 -11.70 -0.41 -0.98
N VAL A 119 -12.05 -1.55 -0.39
CA VAL A 119 -13.01 -1.61 0.71
C VAL A 119 -12.39 -2.35 1.88
N ARG A 120 -12.52 -1.79 3.09
CA ARG A 120 -12.06 -2.45 4.31
C ARG A 120 -13.22 -3.19 4.98
N ILE A 121 -13.03 -4.50 5.17
CA ILE A 121 -13.90 -5.32 6.02
C ILE A 121 -13.43 -5.19 7.47
N TYR A 122 -14.37 -4.96 8.38
CA TYR A 122 -14.19 -5.10 9.81
C TYR A 122 -15.03 -6.26 10.31
N GLY A 123 -14.39 -7.32 10.77
CA GLY A 123 -15.03 -8.42 11.47
C GLY A 123 -15.04 -8.14 12.97
N ILE A 124 -16.18 -8.33 13.59
CA ILE A 124 -16.43 -8.04 15.00
C ILE A 124 -16.83 -9.34 15.69
N GLY A 125 -16.02 -9.79 16.63
CA GLY A 125 -16.27 -10.93 17.48
C GLY A 125 -16.60 -10.52 18.90
N ARG A 126 -17.65 -11.10 19.50
CA ARG A 126 -18.07 -10.80 20.87
C ARG A 126 -18.21 -12.09 21.65
N GLN A 127 -17.54 -12.19 22.81
CA GLN A 127 -17.60 -13.33 23.72
C GLN A 127 -17.66 -12.86 25.17
N GLY A 128 -18.71 -13.21 25.91
CA GLY A 128 -18.89 -12.70 27.26
C GLY A 128 -18.88 -11.18 27.32
N SER A 129 -17.89 -10.60 27.99
CA SER A 129 -17.69 -9.15 28.06
C SER A 129 -16.61 -8.64 27.08
N ALA A 130 -15.95 -9.54 26.36
CA ALA A 130 -14.87 -9.18 25.43
C ALA A 130 -15.43 -8.90 24.02
N THR A 131 -14.87 -7.88 23.39
CA THR A 131 -15.08 -7.59 21.96
C THR A 131 -13.72 -7.46 21.30
N SER A 132 -13.56 -8.09 20.16
CA SER A 132 -12.39 -7.93 19.31
C SER A 132 -12.79 -7.54 17.91
N VAL A 133 -11.92 -6.82 17.23
CA VAL A 133 -12.10 -6.37 15.86
C VAL A 133 -10.88 -6.76 15.04
N GLN A 134 -11.11 -7.42 13.93
CA GLN A 134 -10.10 -7.73 12.91
C GLN A 134 -10.50 -7.02 11.63
N SER A 135 -9.54 -6.53 10.87
CA SER A 135 -9.84 -5.92 9.58
C SER A 135 -8.93 -6.40 8.46
N VAL A 136 -9.44 -6.36 7.24
CA VAL A 136 -8.68 -6.64 6.02
C VAL A 136 -9.09 -5.64 4.93
N LEU A 137 -8.14 -5.25 4.09
CA LEU A 137 -8.38 -4.38 2.94
C LEU A 137 -8.55 -5.24 1.68
N LEU A 138 -9.56 -4.92 0.88
CA LEU A 138 -9.88 -5.57 -0.38
C LEU A 138 -9.67 -4.60 -1.54
N TYR A 139 -9.35 -5.15 -2.72
CA TYR A 139 -9.27 -4.42 -3.97
C TYR A 139 -10.00 -5.17 -5.09
N PRO A 140 -10.58 -4.47 -6.09
CA PRO A 140 -11.26 -5.10 -7.21
C PRO A 140 -10.26 -5.68 -8.22
N THR A 141 -10.65 -6.78 -8.88
CA THR A 141 -9.77 -7.51 -9.82
C THR A 141 -10.46 -7.90 -11.13
N GLU A 142 -11.72 -7.50 -11.34
CA GLU A 142 -12.54 -8.09 -12.41
C GLU A 142 -12.25 -7.48 -13.79
N ASN A 143 -12.41 -6.15 -13.93
CA ASN A 143 -12.35 -5.48 -15.21
C ASN A 143 -11.22 -4.44 -15.21
N PRO A 144 -10.33 -4.44 -16.23
CA PRO A 144 -9.31 -3.40 -16.34
C PRO A 144 -9.94 -2.04 -16.55
N LEU A 145 -9.34 -1.00 -15.98
CA LEU A 145 -9.73 0.38 -16.25
C LEU A 145 -9.30 0.76 -17.67
N SER A 146 -10.21 1.36 -18.44
CA SER A 146 -9.97 1.68 -19.85
C SER A 146 -8.83 2.68 -20.09
N CYS A 147 -8.37 3.43 -19.06
CA CYS A 147 -7.18 4.27 -19.18
C CYS A 147 -5.89 3.48 -19.48
N THR A 148 -5.85 2.17 -19.15
CA THR A 148 -4.69 1.30 -19.41
C THR A 148 -4.65 0.72 -20.84
N GLU A 149 -5.68 0.96 -21.64
CA GLU A 149 -5.77 0.49 -23.03
C GLU A 149 -4.89 1.28 -24.01
N ALA A 150 -4.30 2.39 -23.59
CA ALA A 150 -3.45 3.25 -24.41
C ALA A 150 -1.99 3.21 -23.96
N ALA A 151 -1.08 3.47 -24.88
CA ALA A 151 0.33 3.71 -24.54
C ALA A 151 0.51 4.96 -23.68
N PHE A 152 -0.31 5.99 -23.90
CA PHE A 152 -0.39 7.18 -23.07
C PHE A 152 -1.85 7.65 -22.93
N HIS A 153 -2.32 7.81 -21.71
CA HIS A 153 -3.65 8.37 -21.42
C HIS A 153 -3.58 9.53 -20.43
N CYS A 154 -4.32 10.60 -20.73
CA CYS A 154 -4.45 11.78 -19.88
C CYS A 154 -5.92 12.07 -19.61
N ALA A 155 -6.30 12.25 -18.33
CA ALA A 155 -7.66 12.67 -17.97
C ALA A 155 -8.00 14.08 -18.48
N GLY A 156 -7.01 14.95 -18.52
CA GLY A 156 -7.11 16.29 -19.13
C GLY A 156 -6.77 16.31 -20.61
N SER A 157 -6.63 17.51 -21.18
CA SER A 157 -6.19 17.69 -22.57
C SER A 157 -4.68 17.46 -22.73
N VAL A 158 -4.29 16.97 -23.91
CA VAL A 158 -2.90 16.79 -24.33
C VAL A 158 -2.57 17.81 -25.43
N ASN A 159 -1.59 18.68 -25.15
CA ASN A 159 -1.16 19.70 -26.11
C ASN A 159 0.35 19.60 -26.29
N LEU A 160 0.80 19.27 -27.50
CA LEU A 160 2.21 19.25 -27.83
C LEU A 160 2.70 20.66 -28.14
N ASP A 161 3.84 21.04 -27.54
CA ASP A 161 4.50 22.33 -27.80
C ASP A 161 5.21 22.33 -29.13
N LEU A 162 5.80 23.46 -29.47
CA LEU A 162 6.54 23.73 -30.70
C LEU A 162 7.65 22.69 -30.93
N LEU A 163 7.70 22.10 -32.14
CA LEU A 163 8.71 21.11 -32.57
C LEU A 163 8.73 19.80 -31.75
N ILE A 164 7.68 19.50 -31.03
CA ILE A 164 7.60 18.29 -30.22
C ILE A 164 6.98 17.14 -31.03
N ASN A 165 7.69 16.00 -31.04
CA ASN A 165 7.23 14.81 -31.72
C ASN A 165 7.08 13.65 -30.72
N TRP A 166 5.88 13.12 -30.60
CA TRP A 166 5.61 11.90 -29.85
C TRP A 166 5.41 10.72 -30.78
N THR A 167 5.96 9.58 -30.43
CA THR A 167 5.83 8.34 -31.17
C THR A 167 5.16 7.30 -30.30
N THR A 168 4.24 6.54 -30.88
CA THR A 168 3.61 5.39 -30.22
C THR A 168 3.40 4.25 -31.20
N ASP A 169 3.47 3.02 -30.73
CA ASP A 169 3.11 1.81 -31.48
C ASP A 169 1.60 1.53 -31.45
N ASP A 170 0.84 2.22 -30.57
CA ASP A 170 -0.60 2.07 -30.43
C ASP A 170 -1.30 3.42 -30.51
N GLU A 171 -1.69 4.01 -29.38
CA GLU A 171 -2.38 5.29 -29.38
C GLU A 171 -1.99 6.20 -28.19
N ILE A 172 -2.09 7.50 -28.46
CA ILE A 172 -2.11 8.57 -27.45
C ILE A 172 -3.57 8.96 -27.22
N SER A 173 -4.03 8.91 -25.98
CA SER A 173 -5.42 9.17 -25.65
C SER A 173 -5.62 10.26 -24.61
N SER A 174 -6.83 10.89 -24.62
CA SER A 174 -7.19 12.01 -23.74
C SER A 174 -8.69 12.02 -23.47
N ASN A 175 -9.07 12.26 -22.22
CA ASN A 175 -10.47 12.54 -21.87
C ASN A 175 -10.86 14.01 -22.19
N GLY A 176 -9.88 14.86 -22.49
CA GLY A 176 -10.08 16.20 -23.03
C GLY A 176 -9.88 16.24 -24.54
N SER A 177 -9.25 17.29 -25.02
CA SER A 177 -8.84 17.45 -26.43
C SER A 177 -7.37 17.10 -26.62
N LEU A 178 -6.99 16.70 -27.85
CA LEU A 178 -5.62 16.39 -28.21
C LEU A 178 -5.18 17.32 -29.33
N SER A 179 -4.04 18.01 -29.15
CA SER A 179 -3.52 18.98 -30.15
C SER A 179 -2.04 18.75 -30.41
N ALA A 180 -1.72 18.52 -31.68
CA ALA A 180 -0.37 18.61 -32.26
C ALA A 180 -0.34 19.67 -33.35
N SER A 181 -0.91 20.85 -33.06
CA SER A 181 -1.09 21.95 -34.01
C SER A 181 0.04 22.97 -33.98
N ALA A 182 0.92 22.95 -32.98
CA ALA A 182 2.07 23.82 -32.91
C ALA A 182 3.03 23.55 -34.09
N LEU A 183 3.78 24.55 -34.51
CA LEU A 183 4.70 24.44 -35.66
C LEU A 183 5.69 23.29 -35.42
N GLY A 184 5.69 22.33 -36.35
CA GLY A 184 6.57 21.14 -36.27
C GLY A 184 6.20 20.13 -35.22
N ALA A 185 5.07 20.30 -34.52
CA ALA A 185 4.56 19.29 -33.59
C ALA A 185 3.88 18.12 -34.34
N SER A 186 4.08 16.89 -33.91
CA SER A 186 3.41 15.74 -34.49
C SER A 186 3.26 14.58 -33.53
N ILE A 187 2.26 13.70 -33.79
CA ILE A 187 2.14 12.39 -33.18
C ILE A 187 2.26 11.34 -34.30
N THR A 188 3.24 10.44 -34.15
CA THR A 188 3.38 9.26 -35.00
C THR A 188 2.67 8.08 -34.29
N GLY A 189 1.53 7.66 -34.82
CA GLY A 189 0.64 6.66 -34.25
C GLY A 189 -0.81 7.13 -34.24
N ASN A 190 -1.68 6.40 -33.53
CA ASN A 190 -3.10 6.73 -33.43
C ASN A 190 -3.35 7.78 -32.32
N ALA A 191 -4.48 8.47 -32.45
CA ALA A 191 -4.94 9.44 -31.46
C ALA A 191 -6.43 9.24 -31.15
N TYR A 192 -6.76 9.23 -29.86
CA TYR A 192 -8.10 9.06 -29.33
C TYR A 192 -8.43 10.19 -28.34
N ALA A 193 -9.54 10.88 -28.51
CA ALA A 193 -9.93 11.94 -27.59
C ALA A 193 -11.44 12.03 -27.43
N ALA A 194 -11.88 12.27 -26.18
CA ALA A 194 -13.27 12.58 -25.93
C ALA A 194 -13.66 13.94 -26.51
N GLY A 195 -12.73 14.90 -26.52
CA GLY A 195 -12.86 16.18 -27.20
C GLY A 195 -12.42 16.13 -28.66
N SER A 196 -11.91 17.26 -29.14
CA SER A 196 -11.41 17.40 -30.53
C SER A 196 -9.97 16.95 -30.67
N ILE A 197 -9.62 16.46 -31.87
CA ILE A 197 -8.24 16.16 -32.27
C ILE A 197 -7.82 17.11 -33.38
N THR A 198 -6.70 17.85 -33.18
CA THR A 198 -6.17 18.81 -34.15
C THR A 198 -4.69 18.59 -34.42
N GLY A 199 -4.22 19.05 -35.59
CA GLY A 199 -2.80 19.01 -35.93
C GLY A 199 -2.34 17.77 -36.64
N SER A 200 -1.01 17.54 -36.62
CA SER A 200 -0.32 16.48 -37.37
C SER A 200 -0.32 15.16 -36.63
N ILE A 201 -1.17 14.24 -37.05
CA ILE A 201 -1.28 12.85 -36.52
C ILE A 201 -1.13 11.91 -37.72
N SER A 202 -0.21 10.94 -37.66
CA SER A 202 0.05 10.04 -38.80
C SER A 202 -0.95 8.89 -38.89
N GLY A 203 -1.49 8.47 -37.77
CA GLY A 203 -2.45 7.34 -37.68
C GLY A 203 -3.92 7.78 -37.66
N THR A 204 -4.76 6.91 -37.17
CA THR A 204 -6.21 7.16 -37.05
C THR A 204 -6.50 8.20 -35.97
N LYS A 205 -7.46 9.11 -36.27
CA LYS A 205 -7.97 10.12 -35.32
C LYS A 205 -9.39 9.75 -34.91
N THR A 206 -9.61 9.44 -33.64
CA THR A 206 -10.93 9.14 -33.08
C THR A 206 -11.32 10.27 -32.11
N SER A 207 -12.06 11.28 -32.58
CA SER A 207 -12.54 12.41 -31.79
C SER A 207 -14.00 12.21 -31.36
N GLY A 208 -14.44 12.87 -30.27
CA GLY A 208 -15.79 12.69 -29.72
C GLY A 208 -16.02 11.29 -29.13
N ALA A 209 -14.97 10.63 -28.72
CA ALA A 209 -14.98 9.28 -28.19
C ALA A 209 -15.49 9.28 -26.73
N THR A 210 -15.82 8.09 -26.20
CA THR A 210 -16.15 7.95 -24.77
C THR A 210 -14.96 8.24 -23.90
N THR A 211 -15.17 8.89 -22.76
CA THR A 211 -14.11 9.08 -21.77
C THR A 211 -13.64 7.73 -21.23
N ARG A 212 -12.35 7.61 -20.99
CA ARG A 212 -11.74 6.45 -20.34
C ARG A 212 -11.77 6.62 -18.83
N ARG A 213 -12.05 5.53 -18.15
CA ARG A 213 -12.12 5.51 -16.70
C ARG A 213 -10.71 5.60 -16.10
N MET A 214 -10.53 6.53 -15.16
CA MET A 214 -9.29 6.75 -14.42
C MET A 214 -9.29 5.95 -13.12
N PRO A 215 -8.11 5.66 -12.54
CA PRO A 215 -8.02 5.10 -11.20
C PRO A 215 -8.59 6.04 -10.14
N GLY A 216 -9.25 5.48 -9.13
CA GLY A 216 -9.75 6.19 -7.96
C GLY A 216 -8.65 6.60 -6.96
N SER A 217 -9.05 7.23 -5.87
CA SER A 217 -8.12 7.69 -4.81
C SER A 217 -7.42 6.54 -4.08
N SER A 218 -7.99 5.36 -4.11
CA SER A 218 -7.50 4.14 -3.46
C SER A 218 -6.43 3.38 -4.26
N VAL A 219 -6.06 3.85 -5.47
CA VAL A 219 -5.10 3.19 -6.39
C VAL A 219 -3.77 2.81 -5.74
N LEU A 220 -3.31 3.56 -4.74
CA LEU A 220 -2.03 3.32 -4.06
C LEU A 220 -2.12 2.38 -2.85
N ASP A 221 -3.31 2.02 -2.40
CA ASP A 221 -3.49 1.32 -1.12
C ASP A 221 -2.86 -0.07 -1.08
N TYR A 222 -2.95 -0.80 -2.20
CA TYR A 222 -2.28 -2.09 -2.34
C TYR A 222 -0.76 -1.96 -2.13
N TYR A 223 -0.16 -0.96 -2.76
CA TYR A 223 1.29 -0.76 -2.74
C TYR A 223 1.76 -0.22 -1.41
N LYS A 224 1.02 0.69 -0.77
CA LYS A 224 1.29 1.17 0.60
C LYS A 224 1.26 0.05 1.62
N ALA A 225 0.33 -0.90 1.47
CA ALA A 225 0.18 -2.03 2.39
C ALA A 225 1.29 -3.08 2.22
N ARG A 226 1.86 -3.23 1.02
CA ARG A 226 2.87 -4.26 0.69
C ARG A 226 4.28 -3.73 0.56
N GLY A 227 4.43 -2.43 0.40
CA GLY A 227 5.73 -1.81 0.15
C GLY A 227 6.60 -1.70 1.39
N THR A 228 7.90 -1.76 1.17
CA THR A 228 8.88 -1.35 2.18
C THR A 228 8.98 0.16 2.18
N TRP A 229 8.69 0.78 3.32
CA TRP A 229 8.75 2.22 3.49
C TRP A 229 10.20 2.68 3.65
N VAL A 230 10.57 3.70 2.88
CA VAL A 230 11.90 4.29 2.85
C VAL A 230 11.80 5.73 3.36
N ASP A 231 12.57 6.07 4.38
CA ASP A 231 12.68 7.47 4.82
C ASP A 231 13.48 8.27 3.78
N ILE A 232 12.84 9.26 3.18
CA ILE A 232 13.47 10.15 2.19
C ILE A 232 14.73 10.82 2.73
N ASN A 233 14.82 11.05 4.04
CA ASN A 233 15.98 11.69 4.66
C ASN A 233 17.24 10.80 4.68
N THR A 234 17.09 9.49 4.47
CA THR A 234 18.23 8.57 4.30
C THR A 234 18.88 8.68 2.93
N LEU A 235 18.19 9.26 1.95
CA LEU A 235 18.72 9.46 0.61
C LEU A 235 19.70 10.64 0.57
N PRO A 236 20.77 10.56 -0.23
CA PRO A 236 21.72 11.65 -0.41
C PRO A 236 21.05 12.95 -0.86
N LEU A 237 21.54 14.07 -0.36
CA LEU A 237 21.10 15.41 -0.79
C LEU A 237 22.09 15.97 -1.81
N SER A 238 21.60 16.40 -2.97
CA SER A 238 22.39 17.03 -4.04
C SER A 238 21.60 18.22 -4.63
N ILE A 239 22.19 19.40 -4.61
CA ILE A 239 21.61 20.63 -5.20
C ILE A 239 20.14 20.84 -4.78
N GLY A 240 19.86 20.69 -3.48
CA GLY A 240 18.52 20.92 -2.92
C GLY A 240 17.48 19.81 -3.23
N LYS A 241 17.89 18.69 -3.79
CA LYS A 241 17.05 17.52 -4.06
C LYS A 241 17.61 16.28 -3.37
N ARG A 242 16.74 15.41 -2.89
CA ARG A 242 17.11 14.02 -2.54
C ARG A 242 17.39 13.27 -3.83
N VAL A 243 18.37 12.37 -3.82
CA VAL A 243 18.84 11.73 -5.06
C VAL A 243 18.94 10.22 -4.88
N ILE A 244 18.36 9.48 -5.83
CA ILE A 244 18.66 8.10 -6.14
C ILE A 244 19.59 8.12 -7.35
N GLN A 245 20.89 7.85 -7.14
CA GLN A 245 21.88 7.96 -8.20
C GLN A 245 22.91 6.83 -8.09
N LYS A 246 23.31 6.28 -9.25
CA LYS A 246 24.26 5.17 -9.36
C LYS A 246 23.86 4.02 -8.42
N ALA A 247 22.57 3.72 -8.39
CA ALA A 247 21.98 2.77 -7.48
C ALA A 247 21.32 1.62 -8.23
N ILE A 248 21.32 0.47 -7.58
CA ILE A 248 20.45 -0.65 -7.95
C ILE A 248 19.35 -0.71 -6.90
N ILE A 249 18.11 -0.74 -7.38
CA ILE A 249 16.93 -0.99 -6.55
C ILE A 249 16.30 -2.28 -7.05
N SER A 250 16.28 -3.31 -6.20
CA SER A 250 15.75 -4.63 -6.57
C SER A 250 15.25 -5.37 -5.33
N PRO A 251 14.58 -6.52 -5.47
CA PRO A 251 14.22 -7.36 -4.31
C PRO A 251 15.42 -7.83 -3.48
N ALA A 252 16.61 -7.86 -4.07
CA ALA A 252 17.83 -8.35 -3.41
C ALA A 252 18.73 -7.21 -2.90
N THR A 253 18.69 -6.03 -3.52
CA THR A 253 19.63 -4.93 -3.26
C THR A 253 18.93 -3.58 -3.29
N THR A 254 19.21 -2.72 -2.32
CA THR A 254 18.77 -1.33 -2.28
C THR A 254 19.84 -0.45 -1.65
N PRO A 255 19.92 0.84 -2.00
CA PRO A 255 20.89 1.76 -1.40
C PRO A 255 20.60 2.08 0.08
N TRP A 256 19.41 1.77 0.59
CA TRP A 256 19.00 1.98 1.99
C TRP A 256 19.00 0.70 2.83
N GLY A 257 19.36 -0.46 2.27
CA GLY A 257 19.56 -1.72 2.96
C GLY A 257 18.29 -2.56 3.20
N ALA A 258 17.12 -1.95 3.37
CA ALA A 258 15.86 -2.69 3.53
C ALA A 258 15.33 -3.14 2.16
N THR A 259 15.09 -4.44 1.98
CA THR A 259 14.61 -5.04 0.72
C THR A 259 13.15 -5.47 0.81
N ASN A 260 12.52 -5.66 -0.35
CA ASN A 260 11.14 -6.12 -0.49
C ASN A 260 11.09 -7.24 -1.54
N SER A 261 10.59 -8.41 -1.19
CA SER A 261 10.56 -9.57 -2.08
C SER A 261 9.72 -9.38 -3.35
N ALA A 262 8.73 -8.49 -3.33
CA ALA A 262 7.95 -8.09 -4.49
C ALA A 262 8.53 -6.87 -5.22
N GLY A 263 9.63 -6.29 -4.72
CA GLY A 263 10.27 -5.11 -5.28
C GLY A 263 9.47 -3.82 -5.10
N ILE A 264 8.54 -3.75 -4.13
CA ILE A 264 7.69 -2.58 -3.92
C ILE A 264 8.30 -1.68 -2.84
N TYR A 265 8.58 -0.43 -3.16
CA TYR A 265 9.16 0.56 -2.25
C TYR A 265 8.30 1.82 -2.21
N VAL A 266 8.03 2.32 -1.01
CA VAL A 266 7.20 3.52 -0.78
C VAL A 266 8.07 4.60 -0.17
N ILE A 267 8.10 5.77 -0.79
CA ILE A 267 8.83 6.94 -0.33
C ILE A 267 7.83 8.07 -0.11
N ASP A 268 7.61 8.46 1.14
CA ASP A 268 6.91 9.72 1.42
C ASP A 268 7.90 10.87 1.27
N CYS A 269 7.72 11.67 0.23
CA CYS A 269 8.60 12.79 -0.06
C CYS A 269 8.36 13.98 0.89
N GLY A 270 7.21 14.04 1.57
CA GLY A 270 6.90 15.14 2.51
C GLY A 270 7.06 16.52 1.87
N GLY A 271 6.76 16.67 0.58
CA GLY A 271 6.97 17.90 -0.20
C GLY A 271 8.41 18.14 -0.67
N GLN A 272 9.36 17.26 -0.34
CA GLN A 272 10.74 17.37 -0.83
C GLN A 272 10.84 16.91 -2.29
N ASN A 273 11.81 17.45 -3.00
CA ASN A 273 12.13 17.04 -4.37
C ASN A 273 13.01 15.79 -4.37
N LEU A 274 12.65 14.81 -5.19
CA LEU A 274 13.41 13.59 -5.44
C LEU A 274 13.83 13.51 -6.91
N GLU A 275 15.12 13.31 -7.16
CA GLU A 275 15.67 13.04 -8.48
C GLU A 275 16.17 11.61 -8.59
N ILE A 276 15.68 10.87 -9.59
CA ILE A 276 16.11 9.50 -9.90
C ILE A 276 16.93 9.56 -11.19
N LYS A 277 18.21 9.16 -11.12
CA LYS A 277 19.12 9.25 -12.26
C LYS A 277 20.22 8.21 -12.24
N ASN A 278 20.71 7.86 -13.42
CA ASN A 278 21.85 6.95 -13.58
C ASN A 278 21.72 5.71 -12.70
N SER A 279 20.58 5.08 -12.72
CA SER A 279 20.23 3.97 -11.84
C SER A 279 19.48 2.87 -12.57
N ARG A 280 19.68 1.64 -12.13
CA ARG A 280 18.91 0.49 -12.57
C ARG A 280 17.89 0.14 -11.49
N ILE A 281 16.62 0.04 -11.89
CA ILE A 281 15.52 -0.27 -10.98
C ILE A 281 14.82 -1.54 -11.48
N LEU A 282 14.65 -2.50 -10.58
CA LEU A 282 13.87 -3.70 -10.78
C LEU A 282 12.80 -3.74 -9.68
N GLY A 283 11.64 -3.16 -9.97
CA GLY A 283 10.55 -3.05 -9.00
C GLY A 283 9.60 -1.89 -9.24
N THR A 284 8.76 -1.66 -8.26
CA THR A 284 7.76 -0.58 -8.20
C THR A 284 8.20 0.48 -7.20
N LEU A 285 8.30 1.73 -7.60
CA LEU A 285 8.42 2.86 -6.67
C LEU A 285 7.07 3.57 -6.53
N VAL A 286 6.70 3.86 -5.30
CA VAL A 286 5.53 4.67 -4.94
C VAL A 286 6.01 5.94 -4.28
N LEU A 287 5.71 7.08 -4.87
CA LEU A 287 6.08 8.39 -4.33
C LEU A 287 4.83 9.08 -3.80
N LEU A 288 4.82 9.36 -2.51
CA LEU A 288 3.74 10.09 -1.85
C LEU A 288 4.18 11.54 -1.57
N ASN A 289 3.25 12.47 -1.67
CA ASN A 289 3.51 13.89 -1.38
C ASN A 289 4.78 14.43 -2.06
N PRO A 290 4.98 14.23 -3.40
CA PRO A 290 6.18 14.69 -4.08
C PRO A 290 6.26 16.23 -4.09
N GLY A 291 7.48 16.76 -4.00
CA GLY A 291 7.72 18.17 -4.32
C GLY A 291 7.55 18.42 -5.83
N THR A 292 7.33 19.67 -6.22
CA THR A 292 7.08 20.06 -7.64
C THR A 292 8.24 19.79 -8.59
N GLY A 293 9.42 19.49 -8.06
CA GLY A 293 10.64 19.18 -8.82
C GLY A 293 11.05 17.69 -8.77
N CYS A 294 10.14 16.78 -8.42
CA CYS A 294 10.41 15.34 -8.50
C CYS A 294 10.51 14.89 -9.96
N LEU A 295 11.59 14.15 -10.29
CA LEU A 295 11.85 13.76 -11.68
C LEU A 295 12.70 12.49 -11.81
N THR A 296 12.60 11.88 -13.02
CA THR A 296 13.69 11.08 -13.58
C THR A 296 14.56 11.93 -14.48
N SER A 297 15.89 11.72 -14.50
CA SER A 297 16.82 12.45 -15.35
C SER A 297 17.99 11.58 -15.82
N SER A 298 18.78 12.07 -16.76
CA SER A 298 19.94 11.38 -17.35
C SER A 298 19.55 10.03 -17.97
N ALA A 299 20.03 8.91 -17.44
CA ALA A 299 19.64 7.58 -17.85
C ALA A 299 19.01 6.81 -16.67
N VAL A 300 17.94 6.08 -16.95
CA VAL A 300 17.35 5.13 -16.00
C VAL A 300 16.94 3.89 -16.80
N HIS A 301 17.39 2.72 -16.34
CA HIS A 301 16.85 1.45 -16.83
C HIS A 301 15.92 0.88 -15.76
N TRP A 302 14.66 0.70 -16.12
CA TRP A 302 13.62 0.38 -15.14
C TRP A 302 12.76 -0.77 -15.60
N ASP A 303 12.82 -1.90 -14.90
CA ASP A 303 11.97 -3.06 -15.10
C ASP A 303 11.10 -3.32 -13.87
N THR A 304 10.02 -4.06 -14.03
CA THR A 304 9.20 -4.54 -12.92
C THR A 304 9.57 -5.98 -12.57
N VAL A 305 9.48 -6.35 -11.28
CA VAL A 305 9.69 -7.73 -10.81
C VAL A 305 8.55 -8.64 -11.27
N VAL A 306 7.35 -8.13 -11.17
CA VAL A 306 6.13 -8.81 -11.59
C VAL A 306 5.59 -8.06 -12.81
N PRO A 307 5.42 -8.72 -13.96
CA PRO A 307 5.16 -8.05 -15.24
C PRO A 307 3.95 -7.11 -15.25
N ASN A 308 2.91 -7.38 -14.45
CA ASN A 308 1.73 -6.55 -14.37
C ASN A 308 1.75 -5.53 -13.22
N LEU A 309 2.82 -5.44 -12.42
CA LEU A 309 2.96 -4.36 -11.45
C LEU A 309 3.47 -3.08 -12.14
N PRO A 310 3.02 -1.89 -11.71
CA PRO A 310 3.54 -0.62 -12.21
C PRO A 310 5.04 -0.46 -11.91
N ALA A 311 5.74 0.24 -12.78
CA ALA A 311 7.09 0.70 -12.48
C ALA A 311 7.05 1.89 -11.49
N LEU A 312 6.22 2.90 -11.77
CA LEU A 312 6.17 4.13 -10.99
C LEU A 312 4.74 4.56 -10.72
N LEU A 313 4.45 4.82 -9.45
CA LEU A 313 3.19 5.39 -8.98
C LEU A 313 3.49 6.67 -8.20
N VAL A 314 2.86 7.78 -8.56
CA VAL A 314 3.10 9.08 -7.93
C VAL A 314 1.79 9.72 -7.48
N ASP A 315 1.70 10.04 -6.22
CA ASP A 315 0.58 10.80 -5.65
C ASP A 315 0.85 12.31 -5.75
N GLY A 316 0.79 12.83 -6.97
CA GLY A 316 1.07 14.23 -7.28
C GLY A 316 1.74 14.42 -8.64
N ASP A 317 2.45 15.55 -8.79
CA ASP A 317 3.15 15.92 -10.02
C ASP A 317 4.48 15.18 -10.16
N PHE A 318 4.85 14.85 -11.41
CA PHE A 318 6.12 14.21 -11.72
C PHE A 318 6.67 14.63 -13.09
N GLN A 319 8.00 14.49 -13.28
CA GLN A 319 8.65 14.87 -14.52
C GLN A 319 9.49 13.71 -15.07
N LEU A 320 9.35 13.43 -16.37
CA LEU A 320 10.18 12.48 -17.11
C LEU A 320 11.17 13.23 -17.98
N GLY A 321 12.47 13.05 -17.74
CA GLY A 321 13.49 13.84 -18.42
C GLY A 321 14.76 13.06 -18.75
N HIS A 322 14.65 11.89 -19.42
CA HIS A 322 15.81 11.12 -19.84
C HIS A 322 16.57 11.82 -20.96
N THR A 323 17.83 12.17 -20.73
CA THR A 323 18.67 12.87 -21.71
C THR A 323 19.74 11.99 -22.34
N GLN A 324 20.03 10.84 -21.73
CA GLN A 324 20.99 9.86 -22.25
C GLN A 324 20.26 8.68 -22.89
N PRO A 325 20.79 8.11 -23.97
CA PRO A 325 20.19 6.96 -24.65
C PRO A 325 20.30 5.67 -23.83
N SER A 326 21.29 5.60 -22.95
CA SER A 326 21.62 4.38 -22.22
C SER A 326 22.23 4.69 -20.86
N LEU A 327 22.06 3.74 -19.95
CA LEU A 327 22.78 3.63 -18.69
C LEU A 327 24.06 2.86 -18.96
N ASN A 328 25.19 3.56 -18.99
CA ASN A 328 26.51 2.99 -19.35
C ASN A 328 27.38 2.88 -18.10
N GLU A 329 27.79 1.66 -17.77
CA GLU A 329 28.55 1.34 -16.56
C GLU A 329 29.94 1.97 -16.57
N ALA A 330 30.63 1.92 -17.71
CA ALA A 330 31.99 2.48 -17.82
C ALA A 330 32.00 3.99 -17.53
N ASN A 331 31.03 4.73 -18.05
CA ASN A 331 30.89 6.16 -17.81
C ASN A 331 30.56 6.48 -16.35
N LEU A 332 29.88 5.58 -15.67
CA LEU A 332 29.42 5.77 -14.29
C LEU A 332 30.34 5.10 -13.26
N SER A 333 31.27 4.25 -13.72
CA SER A 333 32.12 3.40 -12.87
C SER A 333 31.30 2.62 -11.83
N THR A 334 30.21 2.02 -12.29
CA THR A 334 29.23 1.31 -11.44
C THR A 334 28.72 0.09 -12.18
N ASN A 335 28.89 -1.10 -11.58
CA ASN A 335 28.29 -2.32 -12.10
C ASN A 335 26.80 -2.34 -11.71
N PHE A 336 25.90 -2.54 -12.69
CA PHE A 336 24.45 -2.59 -12.49
C PHE A 336 23.85 -4.00 -12.58
N ASN A 337 24.66 -5.05 -12.84
CA ASN A 337 24.23 -6.46 -12.86
C ASN A 337 25.04 -7.37 -11.94
N PRO A 338 25.39 -6.94 -10.71
CA PRO A 338 26.18 -7.79 -9.81
C PRO A 338 25.42 -9.06 -9.44
N ALA A 339 26.15 -10.01 -8.84
CA ALA A 339 25.56 -11.22 -8.28
C ALA A 339 24.33 -10.89 -7.38
N GLY A 340 23.20 -11.53 -7.65
CA GLY A 340 21.92 -11.28 -6.97
C GLY A 340 20.99 -10.30 -7.68
N THR A 341 21.46 -9.55 -8.68
CA THR A 341 20.63 -8.67 -9.53
C THR A 341 21.01 -8.81 -11.00
N PRO A 342 20.87 -10.00 -11.60
CA PRO A 342 21.24 -10.24 -12.98
C PRO A 342 20.44 -9.35 -13.95
N TYR A 343 21.00 -9.11 -15.12
CA TYR A 343 20.31 -8.55 -16.27
C TYR A 343 20.25 -9.61 -17.37
N GLU A 344 19.07 -9.91 -17.88
CA GLU A 344 18.86 -10.99 -18.86
C GLU A 344 19.55 -12.32 -18.50
N SER A 345 19.50 -12.66 -17.21
CA SER A 345 20.16 -13.84 -16.60
C SER A 345 21.68 -13.77 -16.49
N ASN A 346 22.32 -12.66 -16.88
CA ASN A 346 23.76 -12.45 -16.75
C ASN A 346 24.10 -11.60 -15.55
N SER A 347 25.12 -11.97 -14.82
CA SER A 347 25.71 -11.15 -13.75
C SER A 347 27.23 -11.27 -13.80
N ASP A 348 27.91 -10.17 -13.53
CA ASP A 348 29.35 -10.11 -13.49
C ASP A 348 29.88 -9.15 -12.41
N SER A 349 31.13 -8.78 -12.50
CA SER A 349 31.80 -7.86 -11.58
C SER A 349 32.55 -6.73 -12.28
N ASP A 350 32.39 -6.65 -13.61
CA ASP A 350 33.04 -5.57 -14.36
C ASP A 350 32.10 -4.33 -14.47
N THR A 351 32.46 -3.38 -15.29
CA THR A 351 31.71 -2.15 -15.53
C THR A 351 31.72 -1.81 -17.01
N THR A 352 31.40 -2.79 -17.85
CA THR A 352 31.47 -2.64 -19.31
C THR A 352 30.12 -2.65 -19.99
N ASP A 353 29.07 -2.97 -19.25
CA ASP A 353 27.72 -3.13 -19.78
C ASP A 353 26.99 -1.82 -20.06
N GLU A 354 26.00 -1.91 -20.94
CA GLU A 354 25.16 -0.80 -21.35
C GLU A 354 23.69 -1.23 -21.42
N TYR A 355 22.82 -0.48 -20.77
CA TYR A 355 21.39 -0.75 -20.68
C TYR A 355 20.62 0.36 -21.36
N ALA A 356 19.57 0.07 -22.13
CA ALA A 356 18.71 1.09 -22.70
C ALA A 356 18.12 2.02 -21.60
N SER A 357 18.11 3.33 -21.85
CA SER A 357 17.46 4.26 -20.93
C SER A 357 15.96 4.27 -21.20
N GLU A 358 15.21 3.47 -20.47
CA GLU A 358 13.77 3.28 -20.66
C GLU A 358 13.08 2.82 -19.36
N ILE A 359 11.76 2.97 -19.32
CA ILE A 359 10.89 2.46 -18.26
C ILE A 359 10.01 1.36 -18.87
N ASN A 360 10.19 0.13 -18.41
CA ASN A 360 9.41 -1.04 -18.81
C ASN A 360 8.34 -1.32 -17.75
N GLY A 361 7.15 -0.73 -17.91
CA GLY A 361 6.07 -0.84 -16.95
C GLY A 361 5.07 0.30 -17.03
N LEU A 362 4.02 0.20 -16.23
CA LEU A 362 3.02 1.26 -16.11
C LEU A 362 3.60 2.42 -15.26
N VAL A 363 3.38 3.64 -15.73
CA VAL A 363 3.67 4.89 -15.01
C VAL A 363 2.37 5.62 -14.74
N TYR A 364 2.08 5.90 -13.48
CA TYR A 364 0.89 6.63 -13.06
C TYR A 364 1.25 7.87 -12.25
N THR A 365 0.55 8.98 -12.51
CA THR A 365 0.59 10.17 -11.65
C THR A 365 -0.83 10.67 -11.41
N SER A 366 -1.19 10.90 -10.13
CA SER A 366 -2.48 11.49 -9.77
C SER A 366 -2.55 12.99 -10.11
N GLY A 367 -1.40 13.62 -10.36
CA GLY A 367 -1.23 15.02 -10.75
C GLY A 367 -0.83 15.20 -12.20
N LYS A 368 0.08 16.18 -12.41
CA LYS A 368 0.58 16.53 -13.73
C LYS A 368 1.86 15.76 -14.07
N LEU A 369 1.84 15.10 -15.22
CA LEU A 369 3.04 14.54 -15.82
C LEU A 369 3.67 15.55 -16.80
N THR A 370 4.94 15.88 -16.59
CA THR A 370 5.70 16.74 -17.50
C THR A 370 6.76 15.90 -18.21
N VAL A 371 6.74 15.88 -19.53
CA VAL A 371 7.85 15.34 -20.32
C VAL A 371 8.84 16.48 -20.59
N LEU A 372 10.03 16.38 -20.00
CA LEU A 372 10.99 17.47 -19.86
C LEU A 372 12.30 17.15 -20.58
N ALA A 373 12.91 18.15 -21.16
CA ALA A 373 14.26 18.31 -21.65
C ALA A 373 14.35 18.54 -23.17
N LEU A 374 15.17 19.50 -23.54
CA LEU A 374 15.42 19.94 -24.94
C LEU A 374 15.92 18.83 -25.89
N LEU A 375 16.41 17.71 -25.35
CA LEU A 375 16.88 16.55 -26.10
C LEU A 375 16.42 15.25 -25.40
N SER A 376 15.16 15.22 -24.95
CA SER A 376 14.63 14.04 -24.27
C SER A 376 14.66 12.81 -25.16
N ARG A 377 15.06 11.71 -24.56
CA ARG A 377 15.01 10.35 -25.08
C ARG A 377 14.11 9.49 -24.21
N THR A 378 13.11 10.12 -23.60
CA THR A 378 12.16 9.44 -22.74
C THR A 378 11.43 8.36 -23.53
N LYS A 379 11.56 7.14 -23.05
CA LYS A 379 10.89 5.97 -23.61
C LYS A 379 10.21 5.20 -22.47
N VAL A 380 8.93 4.92 -22.66
CA VAL A 380 8.15 4.08 -21.75
C VAL A 380 7.53 2.95 -22.56
N ASN A 381 7.84 1.71 -22.18
CA ASN A 381 7.26 0.49 -22.74
C ASN A 381 6.28 -0.08 -21.73
N GLY A 382 5.01 0.29 -21.86
CA GLY A 382 3.98 -0.08 -20.89
C GLY A 382 2.71 0.70 -21.12
N SER A 383 2.30 1.46 -20.12
CA SER A 383 1.22 2.43 -20.22
C SER A 383 1.56 3.64 -19.34
N VAL A 384 1.24 4.82 -19.80
CA VAL A 384 1.36 6.06 -19.02
C VAL A 384 -0.01 6.62 -18.76
N VAL A 385 -0.36 6.81 -17.48
CA VAL A 385 -1.67 7.35 -17.06
C VAL A 385 -1.45 8.55 -16.16
N CYS A 386 -2.04 9.70 -16.51
CA CYS A 386 -1.89 10.93 -15.74
C CYS A 386 -3.18 11.75 -15.71
N ASN A 387 -3.31 12.60 -14.69
CA ASN A 387 -4.47 13.49 -14.59
C ASN A 387 -4.34 14.69 -15.56
N SER A 388 -3.16 15.26 -15.68
CA SER A 388 -2.87 16.31 -16.66
C SER A 388 -1.46 16.14 -17.23
N SER A 389 -1.18 16.75 -18.37
CA SER A 389 0.13 16.63 -19.02
C SER A 389 0.71 17.97 -19.46
N SER A 390 2.05 18.03 -19.51
CA SER A 390 2.81 19.11 -20.14
C SER A 390 3.85 18.47 -21.07
N CYS A 391 3.72 18.75 -22.36
CA CYS A 391 4.42 18.05 -23.42
C CYS A 391 5.52 18.92 -24.01
N ASN A 392 6.60 19.09 -23.26
CA ASN A 392 7.68 20.04 -23.59
C ASN A 392 8.88 19.35 -24.28
N SER A 393 8.78 18.07 -24.60
CA SER A 393 9.86 17.31 -25.20
C SER A 393 9.37 16.09 -25.97
N ALA A 394 10.21 15.58 -26.87
CA ALA A 394 9.96 14.36 -27.60
C ALA A 394 9.94 13.14 -26.67
N ALA A 395 9.08 12.17 -26.98
CA ALA A 395 8.98 10.93 -26.22
C ALA A 395 8.48 9.78 -27.11
N THR A 396 8.77 8.55 -26.66
CA THR A 396 8.23 7.32 -27.23
C THR A 396 7.43 6.59 -26.17
N PHE A 397 6.19 6.27 -26.48
CA PHE A 397 5.30 5.49 -25.61
C PHE A 397 4.83 4.26 -26.36
N ASN A 398 5.23 3.08 -25.90
CA ASN A 398 4.82 1.81 -26.47
C ASN A 398 3.84 1.12 -25.51
N HIS A 399 2.75 0.60 -26.03
CA HIS A 399 1.74 -0.07 -25.24
C HIS A 399 2.17 -1.49 -24.87
N ASN A 400 1.81 -1.93 -23.67
CA ASN A 400 1.95 -3.32 -23.25
C ASN A 400 0.60 -3.87 -22.76
N SER A 401 0.04 -4.80 -23.53
CA SER A 401 -1.26 -5.39 -23.23
C SER A 401 -1.33 -6.19 -21.92
N VAL A 402 -0.22 -6.42 -21.26
CA VAL A 402 -0.23 -7.06 -19.92
C VAL A 402 -1.11 -6.30 -18.94
N PHE A 403 -1.17 -4.96 -19.03
CA PHE A 403 -1.95 -4.13 -18.12
C PHE A 403 -3.46 -4.16 -18.38
N THR A 404 -3.88 -4.54 -19.58
CA THR A 404 -5.28 -4.77 -19.94
C THR A 404 -5.69 -6.23 -19.71
N ASN A 405 -4.79 -7.19 -19.94
CA ASN A 405 -5.09 -8.59 -19.74
C ASN A 405 -5.01 -9.04 -18.27
N PHE A 406 -4.13 -8.42 -17.51
CA PHE A 406 -3.89 -8.67 -16.09
C PHE A 406 -3.74 -7.33 -15.37
N PRO A 407 -4.85 -6.62 -15.11
CA PRO A 407 -4.78 -5.28 -14.57
C PRO A 407 -4.04 -5.25 -13.22
N PRO A 408 -3.14 -4.27 -13.02
CA PRO A 408 -2.48 -4.13 -11.74
C PRO A 408 -3.47 -3.73 -10.65
N PRO A 409 -3.22 -4.07 -9.39
CA PRO A 409 -4.03 -3.60 -8.27
C PRO A 409 -4.23 -2.08 -8.30
N GLY A 410 -5.48 -1.62 -8.11
CA GLY A 410 -5.85 -0.21 -8.24
C GLY A 410 -6.16 0.25 -9.67
N PHE A 411 -5.98 -0.62 -10.68
CA PHE A 411 -6.32 -0.35 -12.09
C PHE A 411 -7.39 -1.30 -12.62
N ALA A 412 -8.16 -1.88 -11.72
CA ALA A 412 -9.32 -2.71 -12.02
C ALA A 412 -10.57 -2.18 -11.33
N SER A 413 -11.72 -2.64 -11.79
CA SER A 413 -13.05 -2.34 -11.23
C SER A 413 -13.90 -3.59 -11.16
N GLY A 414 -15.04 -3.50 -10.51
CA GLY A 414 -16.05 -4.57 -10.47
C GLY A 414 -16.39 -5.04 -9.06
N SER A 415 -17.16 -6.13 -9.04
CA SER A 415 -17.67 -6.70 -7.78
C SER A 415 -16.77 -7.78 -7.20
N LEU A 416 -15.89 -8.37 -8.01
CA LEU A 416 -14.94 -9.38 -7.55
C LEU A 416 -13.78 -8.73 -6.83
N MET A 417 -13.66 -9.04 -5.53
CA MET A 417 -12.67 -8.45 -4.65
C MET A 417 -11.68 -9.49 -4.14
N GLU A 418 -10.41 -9.10 -4.06
CA GLU A 418 -9.36 -9.89 -3.42
C GLU A 418 -8.77 -9.17 -2.21
N SER A 419 -8.33 -9.93 -1.22
CA SER A 419 -7.67 -9.36 -0.04
C SER A 419 -6.26 -8.95 -0.35
N ILE A 420 -5.86 -7.74 0.08
CA ILE A 420 -4.48 -7.29 -0.01
C ILE A 420 -3.63 -8.09 0.99
N PRO A 421 -2.64 -8.89 0.54
CA PRO A 421 -1.77 -9.62 1.44
C PRO A 421 -1.03 -8.70 2.40
N GLY A 422 -1.01 -9.04 3.69
CA GLY A 422 -0.38 -8.21 4.73
C GLY A 422 -1.26 -7.09 5.28
N SER A 423 -2.48 -6.91 4.77
CA SER A 423 -3.42 -5.88 5.26
C SER A 423 -4.26 -6.34 6.47
N TRP A 424 -4.21 -7.64 6.81
CA TRP A 424 -4.85 -8.15 8.02
C TRP A 424 -4.25 -7.53 9.26
N ARG A 425 -5.10 -7.00 10.12
CA ARG A 425 -4.66 -6.42 11.39
C ARG A 425 -5.75 -6.49 12.44
N ARG A 426 -5.33 -6.50 13.70
CA ARG A 426 -6.21 -6.19 14.82
C ARG A 426 -6.52 -4.69 14.78
N ASP A 427 -7.78 -4.34 14.94
CA ASP A 427 -8.24 -2.96 14.77
C ASP A 427 -9.17 -2.55 15.92
N VAL A 428 -9.60 -1.32 15.89
CA VAL A 428 -10.68 -0.80 16.71
C VAL A 428 -11.88 -0.49 15.83
N LEU A 429 -13.08 -0.45 16.38
CA LEU A 429 -14.27 -0.03 15.63
C LEU A 429 -14.08 1.41 15.17
N PRO A 430 -14.20 1.69 13.86
CA PRO A 430 -14.16 3.04 13.33
C PRO A 430 -15.39 3.85 13.71
#